data_68656ac76fdaf0dc424a4df3d78a986a
#
_entry.id   68656ac76fdaf0dc424a4df3d78a986a
#
_cell.length_a   1.000
_cell.length_b   1.000
_cell.length_c   1.000
_cell.angle_alpha   90.00
_cell.angle_beta   90.00
_cell.angle_gamma   90.00
#
_symmetry.space_group_name_H-M   'P 1'
#
loop_
_entity.id
_entity.type
_entity.pdbx_description
1 polymer ?
#
loop_
_entity_poly.entity_id
_entity_poly.type
_entity_poly.pdbx_seq_one_letter_code
_entity_poly.pdbx_strand_id
1 'polypeptide(L)'
;MVVMLLVLATFTTEARQKPTERFRVLISTDIGGTDPDDNQSVAHLLMYSNEFDLEGLVSTPSFGSGSASEILRMIDVYEKDLPQLSRHIKGLMKPKALRKLVKQGRMSEAPACGYGEPTEGSRWIVRQARKKDSRPLYVLVWGCLEDVAQALHDAPDIAPKLRVHWIGGPNKKWGVGRACSRSAELKRAWFCSRSTAALKDSSLRRSI
;
A
#
# COMPACT_ATOMS: atom_id res chain seq x y z
N MET A 1 -72.26 1.04 7.01
CA MET A 1 -71.13 1.22 6.05
C MET A 1 -69.84 1.29 6.83
N VAL A 2 -69.14 0.20 6.95
CA VAL A 2 -67.86 0.10 7.73
C VAL A 2 -66.71 0.20 6.69
N VAL A 3 -65.95 1.28 6.76
CA VAL A 3 -64.76 1.46 5.91
C VAL A 3 -63.56 0.82 6.65
N MET A 4 -63.06 -0.28 6.10
CA MET A 4 -61.91 -0.99 6.59
C MET A 4 -60.64 -0.39 5.97
N LEU A 5 -59.87 0.34 6.76
CA LEU A 5 -58.58 0.92 6.36
C LEU A 5 -57.53 -0.21 6.35
N LEU A 6 -57.08 -0.62 5.17
CA LEU A 6 -55.91 -1.50 5.01
C LEU A 6 -54.65 -0.68 5.14
N VAL A 7 -53.90 -0.84 6.24
CA VAL A 7 -52.55 -0.30 6.43
C VAL A 7 -51.58 -1.27 5.78
N LEU A 8 -51.06 -0.93 4.59
CA LEU A 8 -49.94 -1.63 3.96
C LEU A 8 -48.63 -1.21 4.68
N ALA A 9 -48.13 -2.08 5.54
CA ALA A 9 -46.80 -1.95 6.08
C ALA A 9 -45.76 -2.36 5.02
N THR A 10 -45.13 -1.39 4.38
CA THR A 10 -43.98 -1.62 3.50
C THR A 10 -42.75 -1.95 4.35
N PHE A 11 -42.42 -3.23 4.47
CA PHE A 11 -41.13 -3.65 5.01
C PHE A 11 -40.04 -3.32 3.98
N THR A 12 -39.33 -2.20 4.18
CA THR A 12 -38.07 -1.94 3.48
C THR A 12 -37.02 -2.87 4.08
N THR A 13 -36.73 -3.97 3.42
CA THR A 13 -35.55 -4.79 3.71
C THR A 13 -34.32 -3.97 3.34
N GLU A 14 -33.71 -3.29 4.31
CA GLU A 14 -32.35 -2.78 4.15
C GLU A 14 -31.45 -3.97 3.84
N ALA A 15 -30.99 -4.04 2.60
CA ALA A 15 -29.98 -5.01 2.19
C ALA A 15 -28.72 -4.74 3.02
N ARG A 16 -28.48 -5.60 4.02
CA ARG A 16 -27.26 -5.56 4.84
C ARG A 16 -26.08 -5.68 3.88
N GLN A 17 -25.46 -4.55 3.54
CA GLN A 17 -24.24 -4.52 2.74
C GLN A 17 -23.21 -5.43 3.41
N LYS A 18 -22.75 -6.45 2.66
CA LYS A 18 -21.58 -7.24 3.10
C LYS A 18 -20.45 -6.26 3.42
N PRO A 19 -19.75 -6.43 4.56
CA PRO A 19 -18.58 -5.62 4.84
C PRO A 19 -17.66 -5.66 3.61
N THR A 20 -17.38 -4.50 3.02
CA THR A 20 -16.45 -4.42 1.89
C THR A 20 -15.11 -4.95 2.38
N GLU A 21 -14.61 -5.99 1.73
CA GLU A 21 -13.33 -6.60 2.09
C GLU A 21 -12.22 -5.55 1.91
N ARG A 22 -11.50 -5.22 2.99
CA ARG A 22 -10.43 -4.21 2.95
C ARG A 22 -9.28 -4.69 2.07
N PHE A 23 -8.64 -3.76 1.38
CA PHE A 23 -7.43 -4.07 0.62
C PHE A 23 -6.23 -4.24 1.56
N ARG A 24 -5.45 -5.30 1.34
CA ARG A 24 -4.16 -5.51 1.98
C ARG A 24 -3.13 -4.60 1.32
N VAL A 25 -2.58 -3.66 2.06
CA VAL A 25 -1.71 -2.61 1.51
C VAL A 25 -0.36 -2.59 2.23
N LEU A 26 0.71 -2.50 1.45
CA LEU A 26 2.07 -2.23 1.92
C LEU A 26 2.60 -1.01 1.16
N ILE A 27 3.18 -0.07 1.88
CA ILE A 27 3.80 1.12 1.31
C ILE A 27 5.30 0.94 1.24
N SER A 28 5.91 1.31 0.10
CA SER A 28 7.34 1.50 -0.07
C SER A 28 7.57 2.96 -0.45
N THR A 29 8.20 3.72 0.44
CA THR A 29 8.31 5.19 0.37
C THR A 29 9.76 5.64 0.48
N ASP A 30 10.16 6.65 -0.28
CA ASP A 30 11.45 7.29 -0.19
C ASP A 30 11.46 8.52 0.74
N ILE A 31 10.55 8.50 1.72
CA ILE A 31 10.45 9.50 2.78
C ILE A 31 11.80 9.80 3.43
N GLY A 32 12.08 11.07 3.70
CA GLY A 32 13.38 11.53 4.18
C GLY A 32 14.35 11.85 3.05
N GLY A 33 13.89 11.85 1.80
CA GLY A 33 14.61 12.33 0.63
C GLY A 33 14.75 13.85 0.59
N THR A 34 14.93 14.39 -0.60
CA THR A 34 15.24 15.83 -0.82
C THR A 34 14.01 16.72 -0.75
N ASP A 35 12.81 16.18 -0.92
CA ASP A 35 11.56 16.93 -0.79
C ASP A 35 10.61 16.28 0.24
N PRO A 36 9.65 17.06 0.79
CA PRO A 36 8.78 16.60 1.86
C PRO A 36 7.44 16.00 1.38
N ASP A 37 7.28 15.67 0.12
CA ASP A 37 6.01 15.21 -0.44
C ASP A 37 5.57 13.87 0.17
N ASP A 38 6.48 12.96 0.41
CA ASP A 38 6.21 11.68 1.07
C ASP A 38 5.85 11.85 2.55
N ASN A 39 6.30 12.90 3.23
CA ASN A 39 5.84 13.23 4.58
C ASN A 39 4.32 13.52 4.56
N GLN A 40 3.85 14.28 3.58
CA GLN A 40 2.44 14.56 3.39
C GLN A 40 1.66 13.28 3.04
N SER A 41 2.19 12.47 2.14
CA SER A 41 1.57 11.21 1.72
C SER A 41 1.41 10.23 2.89
N VAL A 42 2.44 10.10 3.73
CA VAL A 42 2.38 9.28 4.95
C VAL A 42 1.40 9.85 5.95
N ALA A 43 1.35 11.18 6.16
CA ALA A 43 0.35 11.80 7.04
C ALA A 43 -1.07 11.46 6.58
N HIS A 44 -1.38 11.61 5.30
CA HIS A 44 -2.68 11.23 4.74
C HIS A 44 -2.98 9.74 4.93
N LEU A 45 -2.02 8.85 4.64
CA LEU A 45 -2.18 7.41 4.85
C LEU A 45 -2.58 7.08 6.28
N LEU A 46 -1.93 7.71 7.28
CA LEU A 46 -2.22 7.47 8.68
C LEU A 46 -3.65 7.89 9.05
N MET A 47 -4.16 8.97 8.46
CA MET A 47 -5.54 9.43 8.62
C MET A 47 -6.57 8.49 7.98
N TYR A 48 -6.16 7.68 7.00
CA TYR A 48 -6.99 6.66 6.34
C TYR A 48 -6.66 5.23 6.79
N SER A 49 -5.93 5.08 7.89
CA SER A 49 -5.45 3.77 8.35
C SER A 49 -6.57 2.79 8.74
N ASN A 50 -7.80 3.26 8.90
CA ASN A 50 -9.00 2.45 9.12
C ASN A 50 -9.59 1.86 7.82
N GLU A 51 -9.22 2.37 6.65
CA GLU A 51 -9.78 1.95 5.36
C GLU A 51 -9.06 0.73 4.76
N PHE A 52 -7.86 0.42 5.23
CA PHE A 52 -7.00 -0.63 4.69
C PHE A 52 -6.55 -1.61 5.77
N ASP A 53 -6.22 -2.83 5.36
CA ASP A 53 -5.39 -3.74 6.14
C ASP A 53 -3.93 -3.39 5.83
N LEU A 54 -3.40 -2.39 6.55
CA LEU A 54 -2.04 -1.93 6.38
C LEU A 54 -1.07 -2.97 6.93
N GLU A 55 -0.19 -3.49 6.06
CA GLU A 55 0.69 -4.61 6.38
C GLU A 55 2.18 -4.26 6.40
N GLY A 56 2.55 -3.06 6.00
CA GLY A 56 3.94 -2.61 6.05
C GLY A 56 4.13 -1.17 5.62
N LEU A 57 5.17 -0.56 6.20
CA LEU A 57 5.70 0.76 5.88
C LEU A 57 7.21 0.59 5.70
N VAL A 58 7.66 0.44 4.45
CA VAL A 58 9.06 0.19 4.10
C VAL A 58 9.68 1.47 3.59
N SER A 59 10.81 1.89 4.19
CA SER A 59 11.61 2.97 3.63
C SER A 59 12.45 2.45 2.46
N THR A 60 12.56 3.21 1.37
CA THR A 60 13.40 2.91 0.21
C THR A 60 14.30 4.10 -0.10
N PRO A 61 15.42 3.96 -0.82
CA PRO A 61 16.27 5.10 -1.09
C PRO A 61 15.61 6.10 -2.04
N SER A 62 15.99 7.37 -1.87
CA SER A 62 15.76 8.46 -2.80
C SER A 62 17.14 9.02 -3.24
N PHE A 63 17.23 10.29 -3.59
CA PHE A 63 18.50 10.98 -3.87
C PHE A 63 19.48 11.02 -2.69
N GLY A 64 19.08 10.55 -1.53
CA GLY A 64 19.87 10.37 -0.33
C GLY A 64 19.68 8.96 0.23
N SER A 65 19.68 8.84 1.54
CA SER A 65 19.40 7.59 2.24
C SER A 65 17.91 7.50 2.57
N GLY A 66 17.27 6.38 2.21
CA GLY A 66 15.94 6.05 2.74
C GLY A 66 15.97 5.88 4.25
N SER A 67 14.98 6.39 4.96
CA SER A 67 14.99 6.44 6.42
C SER A 67 13.70 5.97 7.06
N ALA A 68 13.76 4.81 7.71
CA ALA A 68 12.66 4.32 8.55
C ALA A 68 12.41 5.25 9.74
N SER A 69 13.42 6.01 10.20
CA SER A 69 13.24 6.98 11.30
C SER A 69 12.29 8.10 10.94
N GLU A 70 12.22 8.51 9.65
CA GLU A 70 11.26 9.51 9.20
C GLU A 70 9.82 8.98 9.23
N ILE A 71 9.61 7.72 8.88
CA ILE A 71 8.28 7.08 9.04
C ILE A 71 7.89 7.07 10.53
N LEU A 72 8.82 6.71 11.42
CA LEU A 72 8.59 6.73 12.86
C LEU A 72 8.27 8.14 13.37
N ARG A 73 8.99 9.16 12.89
CA ARG A 73 8.71 10.57 13.22
C ARG A 73 7.29 10.98 12.80
N MET A 74 6.83 10.55 11.62
CA MET A 74 5.45 10.83 11.18
C MET A 74 4.42 10.14 12.08
N ILE A 75 4.72 8.93 12.56
CA ILE A 75 3.85 8.22 13.51
C ILE A 75 3.84 8.96 14.87
N ASP A 76 4.96 9.55 15.30
CA ASP A 76 5.01 10.34 16.54
C ASP A 76 4.17 11.62 16.45
N VAL A 77 4.14 12.27 15.28
CA VAL A 77 3.24 13.41 15.01
C VAL A 77 1.78 12.94 15.05
N TYR A 78 1.46 11.88 14.31
CA TYR A 78 0.13 11.29 14.28
C TYR A 78 -0.37 10.90 15.69
N GLU A 79 0.51 10.39 16.55
CA GLU A 79 0.15 10.01 17.94
C GLU A 79 -0.34 11.21 18.74
N LYS A 80 0.24 12.39 18.53
CA LYS A 80 -0.18 13.64 19.18
C LYS A 80 -1.56 14.08 18.70
N ASP A 81 -1.84 13.89 17.41
CA ASP A 81 -3.09 14.31 16.79
C ASP A 81 -4.23 13.29 16.95
N LEU A 82 -3.89 12.02 17.26
CA LEU A 82 -4.84 10.90 17.32
C LEU A 82 -6.04 11.16 18.25
N PRO A 83 -5.91 11.79 19.44
CA PRO A 83 -7.06 12.09 20.29
C PRO A 83 -8.11 12.97 19.60
N GLN A 84 -7.67 13.96 18.79
CA GLN A 84 -8.57 14.84 18.03
C GLN A 84 -9.14 14.11 16.82
N LEU A 85 -8.30 13.44 16.04
CA LEU A 85 -8.73 12.65 14.88
C LEU A 85 -9.79 11.61 15.25
N SER A 86 -9.64 10.94 16.39
CA SER A 86 -10.55 9.89 16.87
C SER A 86 -11.95 10.41 17.24
N ARG A 87 -12.13 11.73 17.38
CA ARG A 87 -13.46 12.34 17.57
C ARG A 87 -14.27 12.29 16.27
N HIS A 88 -13.60 12.32 15.13
CA HIS A 88 -14.21 12.40 13.80
C HIS A 88 -14.13 11.07 13.03
N ILE A 89 -13.04 10.33 13.19
CA ILE A 89 -12.74 9.11 12.45
C ILE A 89 -12.66 7.92 13.41
N LYS A 90 -13.47 6.90 13.20
CA LYS A 90 -13.45 5.66 14.00
C LYS A 90 -12.52 4.62 13.40
N GLY A 91 -11.92 3.80 14.26
CA GLY A 91 -11.14 2.65 13.82
C GLY A 91 -9.73 2.96 13.35
N LEU A 92 -9.22 4.17 13.54
CA LEU A 92 -7.83 4.54 13.23
C LEU A 92 -6.83 3.62 13.95
N MET A 93 -5.75 3.26 13.26
CA MET A 93 -4.73 2.37 13.80
C MET A 93 -3.97 3.05 14.96
N LYS A 94 -3.72 2.26 16.00
CA LYS A 94 -2.93 2.75 17.15
C LYS A 94 -1.45 2.89 16.78
N PRO A 95 -0.74 3.93 17.26
CA PRO A 95 0.67 4.18 16.96
C PRO A 95 1.58 2.98 17.27
N LYS A 96 1.35 2.27 18.36
CA LYS A 96 2.08 1.05 18.72
C LYS A 96 1.96 -0.06 17.64
N ALA A 97 0.81 -0.18 16.99
CA ALA A 97 0.62 -1.13 15.90
C ALA A 97 1.33 -0.66 14.62
N LEU A 98 1.24 0.63 14.29
CA LEU A 98 1.91 1.23 13.14
C LEU A 98 3.44 1.10 13.23
N ARG A 99 4.05 1.39 14.39
CA ARG A 99 5.50 1.24 14.60
C ARG A 99 6.01 -0.18 14.32
N LYS A 100 5.21 -1.22 14.56
CA LYS A 100 5.59 -2.61 14.24
C LYS A 100 5.65 -2.89 12.73
N LEU A 101 4.96 -2.10 11.94
CA LEU A 101 4.91 -2.24 10.47
C LEU A 101 6.07 -1.54 9.79
N VAL A 102 6.78 -0.63 10.49
CA VAL A 102 7.92 0.10 9.93
C VAL A 102 9.10 -0.82 9.76
N LYS A 103 9.68 -0.81 8.55
CA LYS A 103 10.83 -1.62 8.16
C LYS A 103 11.85 -0.79 7.43
N GLN A 104 13.11 -0.92 7.81
CA GLN A 104 14.20 -0.32 7.06
C GLN A 104 14.42 -1.12 5.78
N GLY A 105 14.19 -0.47 4.64
CA GLY A 105 14.58 -0.98 3.34
C GLY A 105 16.01 -0.59 3.00
N ARG A 106 16.33 -0.59 1.71
CA ARG A 106 17.65 -0.22 1.24
C ARG A 106 17.93 1.26 1.56
N MET A 107 19.16 1.54 1.96
CA MET A 107 19.59 2.91 2.33
C MET A 107 20.28 3.65 1.19
N SER A 108 20.70 2.93 0.16
CA SER A 108 21.39 3.48 -1.02
C SER A 108 20.88 2.78 -2.27
N GLU A 109 21.17 3.33 -3.43
CA GLU A 109 20.82 2.69 -4.70
C GLU A 109 21.33 1.25 -4.77
N ALA A 110 20.54 0.39 -5.39
CA ALA A 110 20.95 -0.97 -5.66
C ALA A 110 22.08 -1.01 -6.71
N PRO A 111 22.91 -2.08 -6.71
CA PRO A 111 23.86 -2.32 -7.79
C PRO A 111 23.19 -2.31 -9.17
N ALA A 112 23.99 -2.15 -10.23
CA ALA A 112 23.50 -2.06 -11.60
C ALA A 112 22.65 -3.27 -12.08
N CYS A 113 22.81 -4.43 -11.43
CA CYS A 113 21.95 -5.61 -11.67
C CYS A 113 20.54 -5.46 -11.10
N GLY A 114 20.30 -4.47 -10.23
CA GLY A 114 18.99 -4.17 -9.66
C GLY A 114 18.69 -4.87 -8.32
N TYR A 115 19.56 -5.70 -7.82
CA TYR A 115 19.43 -6.40 -6.55
C TYR A 115 20.82 -6.64 -5.90
N GLY A 116 20.83 -6.97 -4.63
CA GLY A 116 22.03 -7.25 -3.84
C GLY A 116 21.64 -8.06 -2.60
N GLU A 117 22.17 -7.66 -1.44
CA GLU A 117 21.79 -8.31 -0.19
C GLU A 117 20.34 -7.96 0.21
N PRO A 118 19.59 -8.94 0.72
CA PRO A 118 18.23 -8.73 1.21
C PRO A 118 18.20 -7.73 2.37
N THR A 119 17.24 -6.81 2.35
CA THR A 119 16.98 -5.85 3.42
C THR A 119 15.92 -6.36 4.40
N GLU A 120 15.70 -5.66 5.51
CA GLU A 120 14.56 -5.93 6.37
C GLU A 120 13.24 -5.69 5.61
N GLY A 121 13.20 -4.62 4.79
CA GLY A 121 12.04 -4.25 3.96
C GLY A 121 11.72 -5.31 2.92
N SER A 122 12.70 -5.78 2.14
CA SER A 122 12.48 -6.81 1.12
C SER A 122 12.01 -8.14 1.72
N ARG A 123 12.63 -8.58 2.84
CA ARG A 123 12.18 -9.77 3.58
C ARG A 123 10.76 -9.62 4.12
N TRP A 124 10.40 -8.41 4.55
CA TRP A 124 9.05 -8.13 5.03
C TRP A 124 8.02 -8.23 3.91
N ILE A 125 8.30 -7.71 2.72
CA ILE A 125 7.45 -7.85 1.53
C ILE A 125 7.19 -9.33 1.24
N VAL A 126 8.25 -10.15 1.20
CA VAL A 126 8.14 -11.61 0.99
C VAL A 126 7.25 -12.25 2.05
N ARG A 127 7.48 -11.92 3.32
CA ARG A 127 6.71 -12.46 4.45
C ARG A 127 5.22 -12.12 4.34
N GLN A 128 4.88 -10.87 4.01
CA GLN A 128 3.49 -10.45 3.88
C GLN A 128 2.82 -11.12 2.68
N ALA A 129 3.53 -11.22 1.55
CA ALA A 129 3.01 -11.89 0.35
C ALA A 129 2.75 -13.38 0.55
N ARG A 130 3.51 -14.04 1.44
CA ARG A 130 3.35 -15.47 1.75
C ARG A 130 2.31 -15.77 2.83
N LYS A 131 1.66 -14.75 3.41
CA LYS A 131 0.53 -15.01 4.32
C LYS A 131 -0.55 -15.86 3.66
N LYS A 132 -1.22 -16.68 4.46
CA LYS A 132 -2.40 -17.44 4.03
C LYS A 132 -3.61 -16.52 3.93
N ASP A 133 -3.66 -15.74 2.87
CA ASP A 133 -4.76 -14.83 2.55
C ASP A 133 -5.01 -14.90 1.04
N SER A 134 -6.27 -15.03 0.65
CA SER A 134 -6.68 -15.14 -0.77
C SER A 134 -6.58 -13.79 -1.50
N ARG A 135 -6.62 -12.69 -0.75
CA ARG A 135 -6.53 -11.34 -1.28
C ARG A 135 -5.10 -11.03 -1.72
N PRO A 136 -4.90 -10.37 -2.87
CA PRO A 136 -3.59 -9.91 -3.27
C PRO A 136 -3.05 -8.84 -2.30
N LEU A 137 -1.73 -8.76 -2.18
CA LEU A 137 -1.05 -7.68 -1.49
C LEU A 137 -0.78 -6.53 -2.48
N TYR A 138 -1.38 -5.39 -2.23
CA TYR A 138 -1.11 -4.15 -2.97
C TYR A 138 0.13 -3.49 -2.41
N VAL A 139 1.18 -3.40 -3.22
CA VAL A 139 2.42 -2.71 -2.88
C VAL A 139 2.43 -1.36 -3.60
N LEU A 140 2.22 -0.29 -2.83
CA LEU A 140 2.25 1.08 -3.35
C LEU A 140 3.66 1.62 -3.18
N VAL A 141 4.32 1.88 -4.32
CA VAL A 141 5.71 2.34 -4.35
C VAL A 141 5.72 3.82 -4.72
N TRP A 142 6.09 4.65 -3.76
CA TRP A 142 6.12 6.10 -3.90
C TRP A 142 7.49 6.65 -4.27
N GLY A 143 8.54 5.83 -4.14
CA GLY A 143 9.91 6.14 -4.52
C GLY A 143 10.53 5.10 -5.44
N CYS A 144 11.70 4.61 -5.08
CA CYS A 144 12.44 3.62 -5.82
C CYS A 144 11.94 2.19 -5.60
N LEU A 145 12.25 1.29 -6.54
CA LEU A 145 11.73 -0.09 -6.55
C LEU A 145 12.67 -1.10 -5.87
N GLU A 146 13.74 -0.66 -5.23
CA GLU A 146 14.84 -1.49 -4.76
C GLU A 146 14.38 -2.68 -3.91
N ASP A 147 13.55 -2.41 -2.89
CA ASP A 147 13.11 -3.46 -1.97
C ASP A 147 12.09 -4.40 -2.61
N VAL A 148 11.27 -3.90 -3.53
CA VAL A 148 10.33 -4.73 -4.32
C VAL A 148 11.10 -5.61 -5.31
N ALA A 149 12.11 -5.06 -5.99
CA ALA A 149 12.96 -5.81 -6.90
C ALA A 149 13.74 -6.89 -6.17
N GLN A 150 14.32 -6.57 -5.02
CA GLN A 150 15.00 -7.53 -4.15
C GLN A 150 14.05 -8.64 -3.71
N ALA A 151 12.86 -8.29 -3.24
CA ALA A 151 11.86 -9.27 -2.80
C ALA A 151 11.46 -10.25 -3.91
N LEU A 152 11.29 -9.75 -5.14
CA LEU A 152 10.93 -10.57 -6.30
C LEU A 152 12.12 -11.40 -6.82
N HIS A 153 13.36 -10.91 -6.68
CA HIS A 153 14.57 -11.68 -6.96
C HIS A 153 14.71 -12.86 -6.00
N ASP A 154 14.59 -12.60 -4.69
CA ASP A 154 14.78 -13.59 -3.65
C ASP A 154 13.63 -14.62 -3.57
N ALA A 155 12.44 -14.22 -3.98
CA ALA A 155 11.24 -15.02 -3.89
C ALA A 155 10.30 -14.81 -5.10
N PRO A 156 10.65 -15.31 -6.29
CA PRO A 156 9.84 -15.12 -7.50
C PRO A 156 8.43 -15.72 -7.42
N ASP A 157 8.22 -16.66 -6.50
CA ASP A 157 6.92 -17.27 -6.20
C ASP A 157 5.86 -16.29 -5.71
N ILE A 158 6.26 -15.12 -5.18
CA ILE A 158 5.32 -14.12 -4.69
C ILE A 158 4.71 -13.25 -5.79
N ALA A 159 5.30 -13.20 -6.99
CA ALA A 159 4.88 -12.31 -8.07
C ALA A 159 3.36 -12.36 -8.38
N PRO A 160 2.70 -13.53 -8.47
CA PRO A 160 1.26 -13.59 -8.74
C PRO A 160 0.40 -13.07 -7.58
N LYS A 161 0.95 -12.99 -6.37
CA LYS A 161 0.27 -12.51 -5.17
C LYS A 161 0.36 -10.99 -4.98
N LEU A 162 1.24 -10.32 -5.73
CA LEU A 162 1.46 -8.89 -5.63
C LEU A 162 0.65 -8.11 -6.66
N ARG A 163 0.28 -6.88 -6.29
CA ARG A 163 -0.22 -5.83 -7.18
C ARG A 163 0.61 -4.58 -6.93
N VAL A 164 1.63 -4.38 -7.76
CA VAL A 164 2.56 -3.27 -7.59
C VAL A 164 2.03 -2.04 -8.33
N HIS A 165 1.82 -0.97 -7.57
CA HIS A 165 1.48 0.35 -8.07
C HIS A 165 2.66 1.30 -7.86
N TRP A 166 3.33 1.67 -8.91
CA TRP A 166 4.50 2.53 -8.86
C TRP A 166 4.22 3.87 -9.51
N ILE A 167 4.48 4.96 -8.80
CA ILE A 167 4.31 6.31 -9.33
C ILE A 167 5.33 6.63 -10.44
N GLY A 168 6.44 5.89 -10.51
CA GLY A 168 7.42 5.97 -11.60
C GLY A 168 7.99 7.38 -11.80
N GLY A 169 7.37 8.16 -12.68
CA GLY A 169 7.76 9.54 -12.93
C GLY A 169 9.28 9.75 -13.14
N PRO A 170 9.87 10.74 -12.44
CA PRO A 170 11.32 10.95 -12.40
C PRO A 170 12.09 9.76 -11.82
N ASN A 171 11.51 9.00 -10.91
CA ASN A 171 12.10 7.83 -10.27
C ASN A 171 12.54 6.73 -11.24
N LYS A 172 12.01 6.73 -12.47
CA LYS A 172 12.49 5.84 -13.55
C LYS A 172 13.94 6.06 -13.94
N LYS A 173 14.49 7.23 -13.67
CA LYS A 173 15.87 7.60 -14.02
C LYS A 173 16.87 7.12 -12.98
N TRP A 174 16.42 6.75 -11.79
CA TRP A 174 17.23 6.48 -10.61
C TRP A 174 17.14 5.01 -10.21
N GLY A 175 18.19 4.51 -9.56
CA GLY A 175 18.24 3.17 -9.02
C GLY A 175 17.84 2.06 -9.99
N VAL A 176 17.11 1.10 -9.48
CA VAL A 176 16.62 -0.07 -10.23
C VAL A 176 15.58 0.29 -11.30
N GLY A 177 15.07 1.52 -11.35
CA GLY A 177 14.12 1.92 -12.38
C GLY A 177 14.63 1.62 -13.81
N ARG A 178 15.94 1.69 -14.02
CA ARG A 178 16.60 1.27 -15.26
C ARG A 178 16.66 -0.25 -15.44
N ALA A 179 16.86 -1.00 -14.35
CA ALA A 179 17.02 -2.45 -14.38
C ALA A 179 15.66 -3.17 -14.36
N CYS A 180 14.68 -2.62 -13.64
CA CYS A 180 13.33 -3.18 -13.49
C CYS A 180 12.55 -3.28 -14.81
N SER A 181 12.81 -2.42 -15.78
CA SER A 181 12.23 -2.57 -17.10
C SER A 181 12.64 -3.89 -17.79
N ARG A 182 13.67 -4.56 -17.30
CA ARG A 182 14.21 -5.82 -17.82
C ARG A 182 13.82 -7.05 -16.99
N SER A 183 13.41 -6.90 -15.72
CA SER A 183 13.03 -8.05 -14.87
C SER A 183 11.69 -8.65 -15.29
N ALA A 184 11.68 -9.95 -15.61
CA ALA A 184 10.48 -10.68 -15.99
C ALA A 184 9.48 -10.79 -14.83
N GLU A 185 9.96 -10.88 -13.60
CA GLU A 185 9.17 -11.00 -12.38
C GLU A 185 8.44 -9.71 -12.05
N LEU A 186 9.11 -8.56 -12.16
CA LEU A 186 8.50 -7.25 -12.02
C LEU A 186 7.47 -6.99 -13.12
N LYS A 187 7.76 -7.39 -14.35
CA LYS A 187 6.79 -7.29 -15.44
C LYS A 187 5.54 -8.12 -15.17
N ARG A 188 5.66 -9.32 -14.60
CA ARG A 188 4.52 -10.17 -14.23
C ARG A 188 3.68 -9.53 -13.14
N ALA A 189 4.29 -9.04 -12.07
CA ALA A 189 3.58 -8.35 -10.98
C ALA A 189 2.90 -7.07 -11.48
N TRP A 190 3.56 -6.31 -12.36
CA TRP A 190 3.01 -5.10 -12.98
C TRP A 190 1.89 -5.38 -13.97
N PHE A 191 2.07 -6.36 -14.87
CA PHE A 191 1.05 -6.72 -15.87
C PHE A 191 -0.23 -7.19 -15.19
N CYS A 192 -0.09 -7.94 -14.10
CA CYS A 192 -1.23 -8.38 -13.29
C CYS A 192 -1.98 -7.18 -12.66
N SER A 193 -1.30 -6.10 -12.26
CA SER A 193 -1.95 -4.90 -11.73
C SER A 193 -2.74 -4.14 -12.79
N ARG A 194 -2.19 -3.98 -13.99
CA ARG A 194 -2.87 -3.30 -15.11
C ARG A 194 -4.11 -4.05 -15.60
N SER A 195 -4.05 -5.38 -15.68
CA SER A 195 -5.20 -6.20 -16.10
C SER A 195 -6.38 -6.06 -15.14
N THR A 196 -6.12 -5.98 -13.84
CA THR A 196 -7.17 -5.82 -12.82
C THR A 196 -7.81 -4.43 -12.86
N ALA A 197 -7.04 -3.38 -13.16
CA ALA A 197 -7.56 -2.02 -13.33
C ALA A 197 -8.43 -1.90 -14.59
N ALA A 198 -8.05 -2.51 -15.69
CA ALA A 198 -8.82 -2.51 -16.94
C ALA A 198 -10.16 -3.24 -16.81
N LEU A 199 -10.23 -4.31 -16.00
CA LEU A 199 -11.48 -5.04 -15.76
C LEU A 199 -12.47 -4.26 -14.87
N LYS A 200 -11.98 -3.39 -13.97
CA LYS A 200 -12.85 -2.52 -13.15
C LYS A 200 -13.39 -1.32 -13.93
N ASP A 201 -12.63 -0.78 -14.87
CA ASP A 201 -13.04 0.38 -15.68
C ASP A 201 -14.17 0.04 -16.67
N SER A 202 -14.29 -1.21 -17.11
CA SER A 202 -15.40 -1.65 -17.97
C SER A 202 -16.76 -1.70 -17.23
N SER A 203 -16.78 -1.80 -15.90
CA SER A 203 -18.02 -1.81 -15.11
C SER A 203 -18.52 -0.40 -14.76
N LEU A 204 -17.64 0.60 -14.73
CA LEU A 204 -17.98 2.00 -14.43
C LEU A 204 -18.56 2.78 -15.63
N ARG A 205 -18.37 2.31 -16.85
CA ARG A 205 -18.91 2.98 -18.07
C ARG A 205 -20.37 2.67 -18.39
N ARG A 206 -21.08 1.95 -17.53
CA ARG A 206 -22.52 1.65 -17.75
C ARG A 206 -23.47 2.39 -16.79
N SER A 207 -23.00 3.43 -16.10
CA SER A 207 -23.81 4.18 -15.13
C SER A 207 -23.56 5.67 -15.20
N ILE A 208 -23.48 6.23 -16.44
CA ILE A 208 -23.67 7.67 -16.71
C ILE A 208 -24.57 7.80 -17.94
#